data_15a4cac7edf3e2deef8f4056e13d5b20
#
_entry.id   15a4cac7edf3e2deef8f4056e13d5b20
#
_cell.length_a   1.000
_cell.length_b   1.000
_cell.length_c   1.000
_cell.angle_alpha   90.00
_cell.angle_beta   90.00
_cell.angle_gamma   90.00
#
_symmetry.space_group_name_H-M   'P 1'
#
loop_
_entity.id
_entity.type
_entity.pdbx_description
1 polymer ?
#
loop_
_entity_poly.entity_id
_entity_poly.type
_entity_poly.pdbx_seq_one_letter_code
_entity_poly.pdbx_strand_id
1 'polypeptide(L)'
;MRSKIQYIQIFPGVIENGIGIFLFPDISKRFFGVRLVNSSLICYNKKRTNIRYSKEYMFDFGGGRMERTYLCCDLKSYYASVECIDRGLDPMASNLVVADAARTDKTICLAVSPALKSFGLSGRPRLFEVKQRVRDINYERRMKLPSKAFWDKSCDLRELQNDPTLELDYIIAPPRMRRYMEVSAKIHGIFLKYFSAEDIHVYSIDEVFVDLSAYLPFHRLSACALAERVVNAVFQTTGITATVGIGTNLYLAKIAMDILAKKMPADEKGMRIAELDEMSYRYEMWAHEPIQDFWRVGRGYTKKLHAAGLYTMGDIARYSLSKRGEDKLYQLFGINAELLIDHAWGWEPCAIADVKSYQPMSNSISSGQVLQSPYTAEKAKIIVREMVDRLVLDLVNKGVVTNQLVLTIGYDKESLTNPEVRYTGEVVRDAYGREIPKHAHGTANLEGHSSSSKESVEAVLQLYDRIVNQELLVRRG
;
A
#
# COMPACT_ATOMS: atom_id res chain seq x y z
N MET A 1 18.33 -17.22 30.53
CA MET A 1 17.09 -17.07 31.27
C MET A 1 16.05 -17.99 30.65
N ARG A 2 15.56 -18.97 31.41
CA ARG A 2 14.59 -19.96 30.93
C ARG A 2 13.19 -19.33 30.99
N SER A 3 12.57 -19.10 29.84
CA SER A 3 11.15 -18.71 29.77
C SER A 3 10.28 -19.89 30.23
N LYS A 4 9.48 -19.68 31.26
CA LYS A 4 8.47 -20.64 31.72
C LYS A 4 7.40 -20.81 30.64
N ILE A 5 7.30 -22.03 30.12
CA ILE A 5 6.18 -22.45 29.27
C ILE A 5 5.02 -22.79 30.21
N GLN A 6 3.91 -22.02 30.16
CA GLN A 6 2.67 -22.40 30.81
C GLN A 6 1.98 -23.47 29.97
N TYR A 7 1.76 -24.62 30.59
CA TYR A 7 0.98 -25.72 30.01
C TYR A 7 -0.51 -25.40 30.18
N ILE A 8 -1.25 -25.38 29.09
CA ILE A 8 -2.71 -25.33 29.14
C ILE A 8 -3.21 -26.76 28.94
N GLN A 9 -3.85 -27.28 29.99
CA GLN A 9 -4.55 -28.55 29.95
C GLN A 9 -5.96 -28.29 29.42
N ILE A 10 -6.25 -28.76 28.21
CA ILE A 10 -7.56 -28.56 27.58
C ILE A 10 -8.45 -29.74 27.92
N PHE A 11 -9.53 -29.47 28.65
CA PHE A 11 -10.63 -30.43 28.84
C PHE A 11 -11.49 -30.49 27.58
N PRO A 12 -12.12 -31.64 27.27
CA PRO A 12 -12.99 -31.75 26.09
C PRO A 12 -14.20 -30.79 26.26
N GLY A 13 -14.32 -29.82 25.37
CA GLY A 13 -15.48 -28.95 25.27
C GLY A 13 -15.27 -27.45 25.07
N VAL A 14 -14.05 -26.92 25.15
CA VAL A 14 -13.83 -25.46 24.96
C VAL A 14 -12.62 -25.24 24.04
N ILE A 15 -12.88 -24.84 22.81
CA ILE A 15 -11.90 -24.23 21.92
C ILE A 15 -12.43 -22.83 21.62
N GLU A 16 -12.01 -21.86 22.41
CA GLU A 16 -12.17 -20.45 22.05
C GLU A 16 -10.85 -19.95 21.44
N ASN A 17 -10.98 -19.44 20.24
CA ASN A 17 -10.02 -18.57 19.51
C ASN A 17 -8.53 -18.82 19.78
N GLY A 18 -7.87 -19.62 18.97
CA GLY A 18 -6.43 -19.62 19.04
C GLY A 18 -5.75 -20.91 18.55
N ILE A 19 -4.46 -20.83 18.52
CA ILE A 19 -3.56 -21.93 18.20
C ILE A 19 -3.59 -22.93 19.37
N GLY A 20 -4.15 -24.11 19.15
CA GLY A 20 -4.07 -25.23 20.10
C GLY A 20 -2.72 -25.92 19.98
N ILE A 21 -2.03 -26.15 21.12
CA ILE A 21 -0.82 -26.98 21.18
C ILE A 21 -1.22 -28.34 21.76
N PHE A 22 -1.08 -29.41 20.97
CA PHE A 22 -1.33 -30.77 21.40
C PHE A 22 -0.01 -31.49 21.62
N LEU A 23 0.11 -32.16 22.79
CA LEU A 23 1.22 -33.04 23.09
C LEU A 23 0.78 -34.49 22.83
N PHE A 24 1.41 -35.15 21.91
CA PHE A 24 1.23 -36.58 21.68
C PHE A 24 2.29 -37.36 22.47
N PRO A 25 1.92 -38.39 23.29
CA PRO A 25 2.83 -39.05 24.19
C PRO A 25 3.99 -39.83 23.54
N ASP A 26 3.88 -40.19 22.26
CA ASP A 26 4.78 -41.14 21.61
C ASP A 26 5.67 -40.58 20.50
N ILE A 27 5.76 -39.29 20.33
CA ILE A 27 6.67 -38.70 19.34
C ILE A 27 7.76 -37.92 20.07
N SER A 28 8.92 -38.54 20.22
CA SER A 28 10.10 -38.00 20.89
C SER A 28 10.34 -36.51 20.62
N LYS A 29 10.08 -35.64 21.63
CA LYS A 29 10.58 -34.28 21.80
C LYS A 29 10.36 -33.25 20.66
N ARG A 30 9.27 -33.33 19.88
CA ARG A 30 8.94 -32.32 18.87
C ARG A 30 7.63 -31.65 19.22
N PHE A 31 7.65 -30.31 19.32
CA PHE A 31 6.45 -29.51 19.49
C PHE A 31 5.81 -29.27 18.13
N PHE A 32 4.51 -29.56 18.02
CA PHE A 32 3.71 -29.24 16.83
C PHE A 32 2.72 -28.14 17.15
N GLY A 33 2.67 -27.12 16.33
CA GLY A 33 1.54 -26.20 16.28
C GLY A 33 0.48 -26.76 15.33
N VAL A 34 -0.77 -26.68 15.74
CA VAL A 34 -1.89 -27.16 14.95
C VAL A 34 -2.77 -25.98 14.60
N ARG A 35 -3.06 -25.82 13.33
CA ARG A 35 -3.92 -24.76 12.81
C ARG A 35 -5.05 -25.37 12.00
N LEU A 36 -6.26 -24.89 12.20
CA LEU A 36 -7.43 -25.31 11.44
C LEU A 36 -7.62 -24.36 10.26
N VAL A 37 -7.71 -24.91 9.06
CA VAL A 37 -8.04 -24.19 7.83
C VAL A 37 -9.14 -24.95 7.12
N ASN A 38 -10.29 -24.34 6.92
CA ASN A 38 -11.45 -24.94 6.23
C ASN A 38 -11.71 -26.38 6.65
N SER A 39 -11.92 -26.60 7.95
CA SER A 39 -12.17 -27.93 8.55
C SER A 39 -10.99 -28.92 8.45
N SER A 40 -9.84 -28.53 7.96
CA SER A 40 -8.65 -29.37 7.86
C SER A 40 -7.63 -29.00 8.92
N LEU A 41 -7.00 -30.02 9.52
CA LEU A 41 -5.96 -29.86 10.53
C LEU A 41 -4.58 -29.70 9.85
N ILE A 42 -3.92 -28.58 10.03
CA ILE A 42 -2.56 -28.36 9.55
C ILE A 42 -1.61 -28.42 10.75
N CYS A 43 -0.75 -29.43 10.76
CA CYS A 43 0.30 -29.58 11.78
C CYS A 43 1.60 -28.98 11.30
N TYR A 44 2.22 -28.11 12.12
CA TYR A 44 3.54 -27.56 11.83
C TYR A 44 4.50 -27.72 12.99
N ASN A 45 5.77 -27.88 12.68
CA ASN A 45 6.83 -28.05 13.67
C ASN A 45 7.37 -26.67 14.10
N LYS A 46 7.25 -26.33 15.38
CA LYS A 46 7.66 -25.03 15.96
C LYS A 46 9.17 -24.74 15.85
N LYS A 47 10.02 -25.74 15.58
CA LYS A 47 11.46 -25.54 15.39
C LYS A 47 11.89 -25.38 13.92
N ARG A 48 11.03 -25.81 12.98
CA ARG A 48 11.20 -25.66 11.53
C ARG A 48 9.81 -25.75 10.95
N THR A 49 9.32 -24.68 10.37
CA THR A 49 8.01 -24.55 9.74
C THR A 49 7.85 -25.53 8.55
N ASN A 50 7.69 -26.82 8.84
CA ASN A 50 7.35 -27.82 7.84
C ASN A 50 5.83 -28.01 7.86
N ILE A 51 5.12 -27.35 6.96
CA ILE A 51 3.71 -27.63 6.72
C ILE A 51 3.65 -28.96 5.96
N ARG A 52 3.28 -30.06 6.63
CA ARG A 52 2.93 -31.32 5.97
C ARG A 52 1.43 -31.38 5.82
N TYR A 53 0.96 -31.31 4.60
CA TYR A 53 -0.41 -31.71 4.27
C TYR A 53 -0.51 -33.24 4.34
N SER A 54 -0.99 -33.79 5.42
CA SER A 54 -1.40 -35.19 5.44
C SER A 54 -2.91 -35.26 5.18
N LYS A 55 -3.30 -35.95 4.13
CA LYS A 55 -4.69 -36.26 3.78
C LYS A 55 -5.43 -37.11 4.83
N GLU A 56 -4.74 -37.58 5.87
CA GLU A 56 -5.24 -38.66 6.74
C GLU A 56 -5.93 -38.20 8.02
N TYR A 57 -6.00 -36.86 8.27
CA TYR A 57 -6.68 -36.35 9.47
C TYR A 57 -7.70 -35.26 9.13
N MET A 58 -8.77 -35.65 8.45
CA MET A 58 -10.00 -34.83 8.43
C MET A 58 -10.82 -35.17 9.69
N PHE A 59 -10.74 -34.31 10.69
CA PHE A 59 -11.71 -34.31 11.78
C PHE A 59 -12.81 -33.30 11.45
N ASP A 60 -14.01 -33.80 11.24
CA ASP A 60 -15.21 -32.99 11.16
C ASP A 60 -15.61 -32.55 12.58
N PHE A 61 -15.21 -31.35 12.97
CA PHE A 61 -15.72 -30.74 14.18
C PHE A 61 -17.05 -30.07 13.85
N GLY A 62 -18.15 -30.77 14.06
CA GLY A 62 -19.54 -30.31 13.91
C GLY A 62 -19.93 -29.11 14.79
N GLY A 63 -19.16 -28.06 14.79
CA GLY A 63 -19.44 -26.74 15.32
C GLY A 63 -19.35 -25.76 14.17
N GLY A 64 -20.48 -25.23 13.70
CA GLY A 64 -20.56 -24.26 12.62
C GLY A 64 -19.67 -23.07 12.88
N ARG A 65 -18.46 -23.06 12.31
CA ARG A 65 -17.60 -21.91 12.28
C ARG A 65 -18.26 -20.89 11.35
N MET A 66 -18.66 -19.74 11.86
CA MET A 66 -19.09 -18.66 10.95
C MET A 66 -17.94 -18.40 9.96
N GLU A 67 -18.20 -18.64 8.69
CA GLU A 67 -17.25 -18.27 7.63
C GLU A 67 -17.04 -16.77 7.69
N ARG A 68 -15.79 -16.35 7.88
CA ARG A 68 -15.47 -14.93 7.89
C ARG A 68 -15.57 -14.39 6.46
N THR A 69 -16.16 -13.20 6.36
CA THR A 69 -16.28 -12.49 5.08
C THR A 69 -15.82 -11.06 5.28
N TYR A 70 -14.83 -10.67 4.51
CA TYR A 70 -14.27 -9.32 4.53
C TYR A 70 -14.54 -8.58 3.24
N LEU A 71 -14.76 -7.29 3.37
CA LEU A 71 -14.85 -6.35 2.26
C LEU A 71 -13.61 -5.46 2.27
N CYS A 72 -13.01 -5.23 1.11
CA CYS A 72 -12.04 -4.18 0.84
C CYS A 72 -12.63 -3.23 -0.19
N CYS A 73 -12.66 -1.93 0.10
CA CYS A 73 -13.27 -0.90 -0.75
C CYS A 73 -12.26 0.21 -1.03
N ASP A 74 -12.03 0.52 -2.31
CA ASP A 74 -11.13 1.59 -2.79
C ASP A 74 -11.91 2.61 -3.61
N LEU A 75 -11.84 3.88 -3.22
CA LEU A 75 -12.54 4.97 -3.89
C LEU A 75 -11.85 5.30 -5.23
N LYS A 76 -12.63 5.33 -6.29
CA LYS A 76 -12.13 5.45 -7.66
C LYS A 76 -11.39 6.75 -7.90
N SER A 77 -10.06 6.66 -8.15
CA SER A 77 -9.19 7.83 -8.44
C SER A 77 -9.43 9.00 -7.47
N TYR A 78 -9.50 8.73 -6.20
CA TYR A 78 -10.13 9.52 -5.14
C TYR A 78 -9.89 11.03 -5.24
N TYR A 79 -8.65 11.51 -5.22
CA TYR A 79 -8.37 12.95 -5.26
C TYR A 79 -8.89 13.61 -6.56
N ALA A 80 -8.76 12.92 -7.70
CA ALA A 80 -9.27 13.43 -8.97
C ALA A 80 -10.79 13.46 -8.97
N SER A 81 -11.44 12.46 -8.38
CA SER A 81 -12.90 12.42 -8.25
C SER A 81 -13.42 13.56 -7.38
N VAL A 82 -12.77 13.83 -6.22
CA VAL A 82 -13.13 14.99 -5.38
C VAL A 82 -12.99 16.31 -6.16
N GLU A 83 -11.89 16.47 -6.93
CA GLU A 83 -11.68 17.68 -7.72
C GLU A 83 -12.70 17.85 -8.85
N CYS A 84 -13.12 16.76 -9.49
CA CYS A 84 -14.19 16.80 -10.49
C CYS A 84 -15.52 17.20 -9.85
N ILE A 85 -15.95 16.53 -8.78
CA ILE A 85 -17.24 16.81 -8.11
C ILE A 85 -17.32 18.27 -7.62
N ASP A 86 -16.27 18.78 -6.98
CA ASP A 86 -16.22 20.16 -6.50
C ASP A 86 -16.30 21.21 -7.64
N ARG A 87 -16.04 20.80 -8.89
CA ARG A 87 -16.18 21.64 -10.10
C ARG A 87 -17.46 21.38 -10.87
N GLY A 88 -18.36 20.53 -10.38
CA GLY A 88 -19.58 20.13 -11.09
C GLY A 88 -19.31 19.23 -12.31
N LEU A 89 -18.16 18.54 -12.35
CA LEU A 89 -17.76 17.66 -13.43
C LEU A 89 -17.99 16.19 -13.08
N ASP A 90 -18.24 15.38 -14.10
CA ASP A 90 -18.34 13.92 -13.95
C ASP A 90 -16.94 13.28 -13.82
N PRO A 91 -16.59 12.66 -12.67
CA PRO A 91 -15.29 12.02 -12.48
C PRO A 91 -14.96 10.94 -13.50
N MET A 92 -15.97 10.26 -14.05
CA MET A 92 -15.81 9.18 -15.00
C MET A 92 -15.59 9.65 -16.44
N ALA A 93 -16.01 10.87 -16.76
CA ALA A 93 -15.89 11.43 -18.10
C ALA A 93 -14.85 12.54 -18.23
N SER A 94 -14.53 13.25 -17.15
CA SER A 94 -13.64 14.41 -17.23
C SER A 94 -12.17 14.06 -17.16
N ASN A 95 -11.36 14.61 -18.06
CA ASN A 95 -9.91 14.47 -18.07
C ASN A 95 -9.29 15.44 -17.07
N LEU A 96 -8.76 14.92 -15.95
CA LEU A 96 -8.19 15.72 -14.89
C LEU A 96 -7.01 15.01 -14.22
N VAL A 97 -5.99 15.79 -13.86
CA VAL A 97 -4.89 15.37 -12.98
C VAL A 97 -4.83 16.27 -11.76
N VAL A 98 -4.45 15.69 -10.61
CA VAL A 98 -4.15 16.45 -9.39
C VAL A 98 -2.64 16.57 -9.27
N ALA A 99 -2.13 17.78 -9.49
CA ALA A 99 -0.69 18.04 -9.44
C ALA A 99 -0.41 19.49 -9.06
N ASP A 100 0.70 19.73 -8.36
CA ASP A 100 1.22 21.08 -8.08
C ASP A 100 2.09 21.54 -9.25
N ALA A 101 1.45 22.17 -10.25
CA ALA A 101 2.12 22.69 -11.43
C ALA A 101 3.05 23.88 -11.14
N ALA A 102 2.88 24.56 -10.00
CA ALA A 102 3.73 25.68 -9.61
C ALA A 102 5.14 25.24 -9.19
N ARG A 103 5.32 23.96 -8.84
CA ARG A 103 6.65 23.45 -8.44
C ARG A 103 7.55 23.19 -9.65
N THR A 104 7.31 22.14 -10.36
CA THR A 104 8.06 21.74 -11.59
C THR A 104 7.28 20.69 -12.35
N ASP A 105 7.54 20.52 -13.64
CA ASP A 105 6.99 19.43 -14.45
C ASP A 105 7.43 18.03 -13.99
N LYS A 106 8.44 17.92 -13.12
CA LYS A 106 8.87 16.65 -12.51
C LYS A 106 8.02 16.27 -11.30
N THR A 107 7.05 17.10 -10.90
CA THR A 107 6.14 16.78 -9.79
C THR A 107 5.35 15.50 -10.10
N ILE A 108 5.10 14.72 -9.05
CA ILE A 108 4.26 13.51 -9.17
C ILE A 108 2.81 13.95 -9.10
N CYS A 109 2.00 13.51 -10.05
CA CYS A 109 0.54 13.65 -9.97
C CYS A 109 0.02 12.76 -8.84
N LEU A 110 -0.73 13.35 -7.91
CA LEU A 110 -1.30 12.60 -6.79
C LEU A 110 -2.44 11.68 -7.25
N ALA A 111 -3.18 12.07 -8.28
CA ALA A 111 -4.20 11.26 -8.91
C ALA A 111 -4.41 11.67 -10.38
N VAL A 112 -4.93 10.74 -11.15
CA VAL A 112 -5.37 10.90 -12.53
C VAL A 112 -6.81 10.39 -12.61
N SER A 113 -7.71 11.13 -13.26
CA SER A 113 -9.11 10.71 -13.44
C SER A 113 -9.25 9.42 -14.24
N PRO A 114 -10.33 8.66 -14.06
CA PRO A 114 -10.58 7.45 -14.85
C PRO A 114 -10.61 7.70 -16.36
N ALA A 115 -11.22 8.81 -16.79
CA ALA A 115 -11.26 9.22 -18.19
C ALA A 115 -9.85 9.37 -18.78
N LEU A 116 -8.98 10.10 -18.10
CA LEU A 116 -7.63 10.33 -18.59
C LEU A 116 -6.74 9.07 -18.51
N LYS A 117 -6.98 8.18 -17.54
CA LYS A 117 -6.34 6.86 -17.47
C LYS A 117 -6.69 5.97 -18.67
N SER A 118 -7.88 6.10 -19.26
CA SER A 118 -8.27 5.32 -20.43
C SER A 118 -7.39 5.57 -21.67
N PHE A 119 -6.67 6.70 -21.68
CA PHE A 119 -5.66 7.03 -22.70
C PHE A 119 -4.26 6.42 -22.41
N GLY A 120 -4.16 5.47 -21.45
CA GLY A 120 -2.94 4.75 -21.15
C GLY A 120 -1.99 5.44 -20.16
N LEU A 121 -2.49 6.43 -19.41
CA LEU A 121 -1.75 7.05 -18.31
C LEU A 121 -1.78 6.20 -17.05
N SER A 122 -0.64 6.10 -16.35
CA SER A 122 -0.56 5.44 -15.05
C SER A 122 -1.31 6.23 -13.96
N GLY A 123 -1.54 5.61 -12.80
CA GLY A 123 -2.26 6.26 -11.70
C GLY A 123 -1.51 7.41 -11.04
N ARG A 124 -0.15 7.39 -11.08
CA ARG A 124 0.73 8.40 -10.45
C ARG A 124 1.91 8.77 -11.36
N PRO A 125 1.65 9.29 -12.57
CA PRO A 125 2.70 9.73 -13.47
C PRO A 125 3.34 11.03 -12.95
N ARG A 126 4.47 11.39 -13.51
CA ARG A 126 4.98 12.76 -13.36
C ARG A 126 4.25 13.69 -14.33
N LEU A 127 4.14 14.96 -13.99
CA LEU A 127 3.38 15.92 -14.82
C LEU A 127 3.95 16.02 -16.26
N PHE A 128 5.27 15.94 -16.43
CA PHE A 128 5.86 15.92 -17.78
C PHE A 128 5.47 14.68 -18.59
N GLU A 129 5.27 13.53 -17.93
CA GLU A 129 4.82 12.28 -18.60
C GLU A 129 3.37 12.43 -19.08
N VAL A 130 2.52 13.09 -18.27
CA VAL A 130 1.16 13.43 -18.70
C VAL A 130 1.18 14.34 -19.93
N LYS A 131 1.95 15.43 -19.87
CA LYS A 131 2.11 16.38 -20.99
C LYS A 131 2.61 15.68 -22.25
N GLN A 132 3.59 14.79 -22.13
CA GLN A 132 4.13 14.03 -23.25
C GLN A 132 3.08 13.09 -23.83
N ARG A 133 2.41 12.30 -22.98
CA ARG A 133 1.40 11.33 -23.45
C ARG A 133 0.23 12.02 -24.13
N VAL A 134 -0.26 13.16 -23.62
CA VAL A 134 -1.31 13.94 -24.26
C VAL A 134 -0.87 14.45 -25.62
N ARG A 135 0.38 14.94 -25.76
CA ARG A 135 0.93 15.35 -27.07
C ARG A 135 0.95 14.18 -28.06
N ASP A 136 1.40 13.00 -27.62
CA ASP A 136 1.47 11.81 -28.47
C ASP A 136 0.07 11.40 -28.95
N ILE A 137 -0.91 11.38 -28.04
CA ILE A 137 -2.32 11.09 -28.36
C ILE A 137 -2.88 12.12 -29.35
N ASN A 138 -2.64 13.40 -29.13
CA ASN A 138 -3.10 14.44 -30.04
C ASN A 138 -2.41 14.37 -31.40
N TYR A 139 -1.15 13.99 -31.44
CA TYR A 139 -0.47 13.71 -32.70
C TYR A 139 -1.15 12.54 -33.45
N GLU A 140 -1.42 11.42 -32.77
CA GLU A 140 -2.10 10.26 -33.37
C GLU A 140 -3.51 10.61 -33.84
N ARG A 141 -4.30 11.37 -33.05
CA ARG A 141 -5.65 11.83 -33.40
C ARG A 141 -5.61 12.73 -34.62
N ARG A 142 -4.73 13.74 -34.63
CA ARG A 142 -4.55 14.68 -35.74
C ARG A 142 -4.17 14.00 -37.04
N MET A 143 -3.29 12.98 -36.99
CA MET A 143 -2.88 12.24 -38.19
C MET A 143 -4.03 11.48 -38.85
N LYS A 144 -5.09 11.13 -38.11
CA LYS A 144 -6.29 10.47 -38.61
C LYS A 144 -7.27 11.45 -39.28
N LEU A 145 -7.13 12.77 -39.06
CA LEU A 145 -8.02 13.77 -39.63
C LEU A 145 -7.63 14.11 -41.09
N PRO A 146 -8.59 14.25 -42.00
CA PRO A 146 -8.33 14.73 -43.34
C PRO A 146 -7.65 16.12 -43.37
N SER A 147 -8.13 17.04 -42.54
CA SER A 147 -7.62 18.41 -42.40
C SER A 147 -6.25 18.51 -41.74
N LYS A 148 -5.79 17.45 -41.03
CA LYS A 148 -4.59 17.49 -40.17
C LYS A 148 -4.61 18.59 -39.09
N ALA A 149 -5.79 19.11 -38.76
CA ALA A 149 -5.99 20.18 -37.78
C ALA A 149 -7.23 19.92 -36.94
N PHE A 150 -7.15 20.24 -35.65
CA PHE A 150 -8.30 20.28 -34.76
C PHE A 150 -9.03 21.62 -34.94
N TRP A 151 -10.34 21.61 -34.70
CA TRP A 151 -11.14 22.85 -34.75
C TRP A 151 -11.38 23.41 -33.35
N ASP A 152 -11.38 22.57 -32.33
CA ASP A 152 -11.55 22.92 -30.91
C ASP A 152 -10.90 21.85 -30.02
N LYS A 153 -11.05 21.96 -28.71
CA LYS A 153 -10.52 21.04 -27.71
C LYS A 153 -11.55 20.68 -26.67
N SER A 154 -11.44 19.51 -26.04
CA SER A 154 -12.31 19.08 -24.96
C SER A 154 -11.58 18.34 -23.84
N CYS A 155 -12.06 18.55 -22.61
CA CYS A 155 -11.68 17.78 -21.43
C CYS A 155 -12.68 16.64 -21.13
N ASP A 156 -13.76 16.45 -21.89
CA ASP A 156 -14.75 15.39 -21.71
C ASP A 156 -14.45 14.20 -22.63
N LEU A 157 -14.29 13.02 -22.05
CA LEU A 157 -14.02 11.79 -22.78
C LEU A 157 -15.13 11.43 -23.79
N ARG A 158 -16.38 11.70 -23.45
CA ARG A 158 -17.55 11.39 -24.32
C ARG A 158 -17.56 12.28 -25.55
N GLU A 159 -17.25 13.56 -25.39
CA GLU A 159 -17.11 14.48 -26.53
C GLU A 159 -15.95 14.05 -27.43
N LEU A 160 -14.80 13.71 -26.83
CA LEU A 160 -13.62 13.23 -27.57
C LEU A 160 -13.86 11.90 -28.31
N GLN A 161 -14.76 11.05 -27.81
CA GLN A 161 -15.15 9.80 -28.45
C GLN A 161 -16.13 10.03 -29.60
N ASN A 162 -17.04 10.98 -29.45
CA ASN A 162 -18.07 11.30 -30.43
C ASN A 162 -17.54 12.20 -31.56
N ASP A 163 -16.58 13.06 -31.27
CA ASP A 163 -15.99 13.97 -32.25
C ASP A 163 -14.46 13.83 -32.34
N PRO A 164 -13.95 13.16 -33.36
CA PRO A 164 -12.51 13.01 -33.56
C PRO A 164 -11.79 14.32 -33.92
N THR A 165 -12.52 15.39 -34.30
CA THR A 165 -11.93 16.69 -34.66
C THR A 165 -11.58 17.53 -33.43
N LEU A 166 -11.92 17.07 -32.22
CA LEU A 166 -11.55 17.73 -30.98
C LEU A 166 -10.15 17.29 -30.49
N GLU A 167 -9.36 18.25 -30.05
CA GLU A 167 -8.09 18.00 -29.38
C GLU A 167 -8.35 17.55 -27.94
N LEU A 168 -7.63 16.52 -27.49
CA LEU A 168 -7.62 16.10 -26.09
C LEU A 168 -6.98 17.19 -25.23
N ASP A 169 -7.76 17.77 -24.33
CA ASP A 169 -7.29 18.65 -23.26
C ASP A 169 -7.58 18.03 -21.87
N TYR A 170 -6.99 18.59 -20.83
CA TYR A 170 -7.17 18.10 -19.47
C TYR A 170 -6.95 19.22 -18.44
N ILE A 171 -7.59 19.08 -17.28
CA ILE A 171 -7.49 20.01 -16.17
C ILE A 171 -6.35 19.61 -15.24
N ILE A 172 -5.51 20.58 -14.86
CA ILE A 172 -4.53 20.40 -13.78
C ILE A 172 -5.10 21.07 -12.52
N ALA A 173 -5.51 20.25 -11.56
CA ALA A 173 -6.04 20.72 -10.29
C ALA A 173 -4.92 20.76 -9.22
N PRO A 174 -4.74 21.87 -8.50
CA PRO A 174 -3.80 21.93 -7.39
C PRO A 174 -4.27 21.02 -6.24
N PRO A 175 -3.35 20.35 -5.50
CA PRO A 175 -3.69 19.49 -4.39
C PRO A 175 -4.37 20.26 -3.24
N ARG A 176 -5.51 19.75 -2.73
CA ARG A 176 -6.24 20.31 -1.59
C ARG A 176 -6.38 19.27 -0.48
N MET A 177 -5.29 18.89 0.17
CA MET A 177 -5.24 17.75 1.09
C MET A 177 -6.28 17.83 2.21
N ARG A 178 -6.50 19.02 2.79
CA ARG A 178 -7.54 19.23 3.80
C ARG A 178 -8.93 18.85 3.27
N ARG A 179 -9.26 19.26 2.04
CA ARG A 179 -10.54 18.94 1.40
C ARG A 179 -10.70 17.42 1.21
N TYR A 180 -9.64 16.73 0.81
CA TYR A 180 -9.68 15.28 0.67
C TYR A 180 -9.92 14.59 2.01
N MET A 181 -9.28 15.05 3.09
CA MET A 181 -9.53 14.52 4.43
C MET A 181 -10.98 14.76 4.89
N GLU A 182 -11.57 15.92 4.61
CA GLU A 182 -12.97 16.22 4.93
C GLU A 182 -13.94 15.28 4.21
N VAL A 183 -13.73 15.05 2.91
CA VAL A 183 -14.58 14.14 2.12
C VAL A 183 -14.38 12.68 2.57
N SER A 184 -13.14 12.26 2.86
CA SER A 184 -12.85 10.92 3.40
C SER A 184 -13.55 10.69 4.74
N ALA A 185 -13.50 11.66 5.66
CA ALA A 185 -14.21 11.59 6.94
C ALA A 185 -15.73 11.49 6.76
N LYS A 186 -16.31 12.23 5.78
CA LYS A 186 -17.72 12.12 5.43
C LYS A 186 -18.07 10.72 4.92
N ILE A 187 -17.24 10.13 4.07
CA ILE A 187 -17.42 8.77 3.54
C ILE A 187 -17.30 7.74 4.68
N HIS A 188 -16.29 7.87 5.55
CA HIS A 188 -16.17 7.02 6.72
C HIS A 188 -17.41 7.07 7.61
N GLY A 189 -18.00 8.26 7.81
CA GLY A 189 -19.28 8.44 8.51
C GLY A 189 -20.45 7.72 7.84
N ILE A 190 -20.39 7.44 6.52
CA ILE A 190 -21.39 6.60 5.85
C ILE A 190 -21.18 5.13 6.23
N PHE A 191 -19.93 4.61 6.20
CA PHE A 191 -19.64 3.25 6.63
C PHE A 191 -20.09 2.98 8.07
N LEU A 192 -19.91 3.94 8.98
CA LEU A 192 -20.35 3.86 10.38
C LEU A 192 -21.88 3.77 10.57
N LYS A 193 -22.69 4.08 9.55
CA LYS A 193 -24.16 3.85 9.60
C LYS A 193 -24.53 2.38 9.35
N TYR A 194 -23.65 1.60 8.77
CA TYR A 194 -23.87 0.20 8.43
C TYR A 194 -23.09 -0.77 9.33
N PHE A 195 -21.93 -0.35 9.81
CA PHE A 195 -20.96 -1.19 10.51
C PHE A 195 -20.47 -0.54 11.78
N SER A 196 -20.15 -1.33 12.78
CA SER A 196 -19.49 -0.88 14.01
C SER A 196 -18.06 -0.41 13.71
N ALA A 197 -17.58 0.56 14.50
CA ALA A 197 -16.22 1.05 14.36
C ALA A 197 -15.17 -0.05 14.59
N GLU A 198 -15.48 -1.05 15.42
CA GLU A 198 -14.62 -2.20 15.71
C GLU A 198 -14.37 -3.07 14.47
N ASP A 199 -15.35 -3.17 13.59
CA ASP A 199 -15.31 -4.02 12.38
C ASP A 199 -14.81 -3.28 11.14
N ILE A 200 -14.48 -1.98 11.27
CA ILE A 200 -13.91 -1.15 10.20
C ILE A 200 -12.42 -0.91 10.46
N HIS A 201 -11.58 -1.15 9.48
CA HIS A 201 -10.18 -0.73 9.45
C HIS A 201 -9.96 0.26 8.29
N VAL A 202 -9.69 1.53 8.62
CA VAL A 202 -9.31 2.56 7.65
C VAL A 202 -7.85 2.32 7.25
N TYR A 203 -7.63 1.76 6.08
CA TYR A 203 -6.30 1.41 5.58
C TYR A 203 -5.57 2.64 5.01
N SER A 204 -6.29 3.50 4.31
CA SER A 204 -5.79 4.77 3.78
C SER A 204 -6.90 5.83 3.72
N ILE A 205 -6.61 6.98 3.15
CA ILE A 205 -7.60 8.06 2.96
C ILE A 205 -8.74 7.66 2.00
N ASP A 206 -8.51 6.68 1.15
CA ASP A 206 -9.42 6.23 0.07
C ASP A 206 -9.72 4.72 0.13
N GLU A 207 -9.16 4.01 1.11
CA GLU A 207 -9.32 2.57 1.22
C GLU A 207 -9.71 2.13 2.62
N VAL A 208 -10.70 1.22 2.70
CA VAL A 208 -11.23 0.70 3.95
C VAL A 208 -11.46 -0.81 3.85
N PHE A 209 -11.18 -1.53 4.95
CA PHE A 209 -11.60 -2.90 5.15
C PHE A 209 -12.75 -2.97 6.16
N VAL A 210 -13.67 -3.92 5.95
CA VAL A 210 -14.79 -4.18 6.85
C VAL A 210 -14.94 -5.69 7.04
N ASP A 211 -15.14 -6.12 8.28
CA ASP A 211 -15.59 -7.48 8.58
C ASP A 211 -17.13 -7.54 8.43
N LEU A 212 -17.60 -8.26 7.42
CA LEU A 212 -19.02 -8.40 7.11
C LEU A 212 -19.70 -9.55 7.86
N SER A 213 -18.92 -10.41 8.53
CA SER A 213 -19.37 -11.73 9.00
C SER A 213 -20.64 -11.67 9.86
N ALA A 214 -20.71 -10.71 10.82
CA ALA A 214 -21.86 -10.53 11.68
C ALA A 214 -23.06 -9.84 11.00
N TYR A 215 -22.81 -9.11 9.93
CA TYR A 215 -23.81 -8.25 9.27
C TYR A 215 -24.63 -8.98 8.19
N LEU A 216 -24.03 -10.00 7.53
CA LEU A 216 -24.72 -10.75 6.49
C LEU A 216 -25.99 -11.45 6.99
N PRO A 217 -25.96 -12.20 8.13
CA PRO A 217 -27.17 -12.80 8.70
C PRO A 217 -28.17 -11.73 9.19
N PHE A 218 -27.68 -10.63 9.77
CA PHE A 218 -28.52 -9.53 10.29
C PHE A 218 -29.29 -8.85 9.16
N HIS A 219 -28.63 -8.49 8.07
CA HIS A 219 -29.26 -7.85 6.94
C HIS A 219 -29.98 -8.82 5.99
N ARG A 220 -29.75 -10.11 6.11
CA ARG A 220 -30.23 -11.16 5.20
C ARG A 220 -29.89 -10.88 3.74
N LEU A 221 -28.65 -10.41 3.51
CA LEU A 221 -28.11 -10.05 2.21
C LEU A 221 -26.85 -10.87 1.91
N SER A 222 -26.56 -11.07 0.62
CA SER A 222 -25.24 -11.52 0.21
C SER A 222 -24.21 -10.41 0.44
N ALA A 223 -22.92 -10.78 0.48
CA ALA A 223 -21.82 -9.85 0.65
C ALA A 223 -21.80 -8.81 -0.49
N CYS A 224 -22.00 -9.23 -1.74
CA CYS A 224 -22.15 -8.35 -2.90
C CYS A 224 -23.31 -7.35 -2.71
N ALA A 225 -24.50 -7.81 -2.34
CA ALA A 225 -25.66 -6.94 -2.20
C ALA A 225 -25.50 -5.92 -1.06
N LEU A 226 -24.81 -6.31 0.04
CA LEU A 226 -24.48 -5.38 1.13
C LEU A 226 -23.41 -4.36 0.68
N ALA A 227 -22.38 -4.80 -0.03
CA ALA A 227 -21.36 -3.93 -0.59
C ALA A 227 -21.97 -2.89 -1.58
N GLU A 228 -22.83 -3.35 -2.50
CA GLU A 228 -23.55 -2.47 -3.42
C GLU A 228 -24.39 -1.43 -2.69
N ARG A 229 -25.10 -1.82 -1.64
CA ARG A 229 -25.89 -0.89 -0.82
C ARG A 229 -25.03 0.19 -0.22
N VAL A 230 -23.89 -0.14 0.37
CA VAL A 230 -22.99 0.81 1.03
C VAL A 230 -22.32 1.73 0.00
N VAL A 231 -21.79 1.17 -1.09
CA VAL A 231 -21.16 1.98 -2.16
C VAL A 231 -22.16 2.88 -2.85
N ASN A 232 -23.39 2.42 -3.05
CA ASN A 232 -24.47 3.30 -3.56
C ASN A 232 -24.78 4.46 -2.60
N ALA A 233 -24.77 4.22 -1.29
CA ALA A 233 -24.95 5.31 -0.31
C ALA A 233 -23.79 6.33 -0.36
N VAL A 234 -22.56 5.86 -0.56
CA VAL A 234 -21.38 6.72 -0.79
C VAL A 234 -21.58 7.53 -2.06
N PHE A 235 -21.93 6.87 -3.17
CA PHE A 235 -22.14 7.53 -4.47
C PHE A 235 -23.24 8.58 -4.41
N GLN A 236 -24.42 8.26 -3.85
CA GLN A 236 -25.54 9.21 -3.72
C GLN A 236 -25.17 10.44 -2.87
N THR A 237 -24.27 10.26 -1.88
CA THR A 237 -23.90 11.34 -0.96
C THR A 237 -22.75 12.20 -1.48
N THR A 238 -21.86 11.62 -2.30
CA THR A 238 -20.60 12.26 -2.69
C THR A 238 -20.32 12.29 -4.19
N GLY A 239 -21.09 11.55 -5.00
CA GLY A 239 -20.83 11.38 -6.43
C GLY A 239 -19.59 10.51 -6.74
N ILE A 240 -18.94 9.92 -5.71
CA ILE A 240 -17.73 9.13 -5.87
C ILE A 240 -18.10 7.65 -5.84
N THR A 241 -17.65 6.90 -6.84
CA THR A 241 -17.81 5.44 -6.92
C THR A 241 -16.58 4.72 -6.34
N ALA A 242 -16.69 3.38 -6.20
CA ALA A 242 -15.65 2.55 -5.64
C ALA A 242 -15.43 1.26 -6.43
N THR A 243 -14.28 0.63 -6.18
CA THR A 243 -14.00 -0.77 -6.53
C THR A 243 -13.99 -1.57 -5.23
N VAL A 244 -14.63 -2.73 -5.24
CA VAL A 244 -14.81 -3.57 -4.07
C VAL A 244 -14.27 -4.97 -4.32
N GLY A 245 -13.56 -5.49 -3.34
CA GLY A 245 -13.20 -6.90 -3.26
C GLY A 245 -13.80 -7.53 -2.02
N ILE A 246 -14.32 -8.71 -2.15
CA ILE A 246 -14.87 -9.54 -1.08
C ILE A 246 -14.01 -10.79 -0.97
N GLY A 247 -13.72 -11.23 0.24
CA GLY A 247 -12.88 -12.42 0.46
C GLY A 247 -13.12 -13.06 1.82
N THR A 248 -12.75 -14.33 1.93
CA THR A 248 -12.81 -15.11 3.19
C THR A 248 -11.76 -14.66 4.21
N ASN A 249 -10.82 -13.84 3.79
CA ASN A 249 -9.82 -13.20 4.64
C ASN A 249 -9.42 -11.82 4.07
N LEU A 250 -8.66 -11.02 4.83
CA LEU A 250 -8.26 -9.67 4.43
C LEU A 250 -7.39 -9.65 3.16
N TYR A 251 -6.52 -10.66 2.99
CA TYR A 251 -5.68 -10.76 1.79
C TYR A 251 -6.52 -11.01 0.54
N LEU A 252 -7.43 -11.98 0.58
CA LEU A 252 -8.29 -12.30 -0.57
C LEU A 252 -9.23 -11.16 -0.93
N ALA A 253 -9.81 -10.46 0.08
CA ALA A 253 -10.59 -9.26 -0.19
C ALA A 253 -9.77 -8.18 -0.92
N LYS A 254 -8.51 -7.97 -0.50
CA LYS A 254 -7.60 -7.02 -1.17
C LYS A 254 -7.25 -7.45 -2.59
N ILE A 255 -6.93 -8.74 -2.81
CA ILE A 255 -6.59 -9.27 -4.15
C ILE A 255 -7.80 -9.23 -5.08
N ALA A 256 -8.99 -9.59 -4.59
CA ALA A 256 -10.23 -9.47 -5.35
C ALA A 256 -10.43 -8.02 -5.83
N MET A 257 -10.21 -7.03 -4.97
CA MET A 257 -10.34 -5.63 -5.31
C MET A 257 -9.24 -5.14 -6.28
N ASP A 258 -7.97 -5.42 -5.97
CA ASP A 258 -6.84 -4.82 -6.70
C ASP A 258 -6.60 -5.45 -8.08
N ILE A 259 -6.86 -6.74 -8.23
CA ILE A 259 -6.56 -7.48 -9.45
C ILE A 259 -7.83 -7.88 -10.20
N LEU A 260 -8.73 -8.59 -9.54
CA LEU A 260 -9.88 -9.19 -10.22
C LEU A 260 -10.94 -8.13 -10.58
N ALA A 261 -11.42 -7.35 -9.63
CA ALA A 261 -12.46 -6.36 -9.86
C ALA A 261 -12.05 -5.28 -10.87
N LYS A 262 -10.75 -4.91 -10.91
CA LYS A 262 -10.24 -3.93 -11.89
C LYS A 262 -10.33 -4.42 -13.34
N LYS A 263 -10.41 -5.73 -13.58
CA LYS A 263 -10.57 -6.35 -14.91
C LYS A 263 -12.05 -6.56 -15.28
N MET A 264 -12.95 -6.53 -14.30
CA MET A 264 -14.38 -6.72 -14.55
C MET A 264 -15.00 -5.46 -15.18
N PRO A 265 -16.10 -5.62 -15.96
CA PRO A 265 -16.87 -4.48 -16.43
C PRO A 265 -17.42 -3.69 -15.22
N ALA A 266 -17.50 -2.39 -15.39
CA ALA A 266 -18.14 -1.53 -14.39
C ALA A 266 -19.66 -1.52 -14.62
N ASP A 267 -20.43 -1.31 -13.56
CA ASP A 267 -21.83 -0.97 -13.68
C ASP A 267 -22.04 0.46 -14.26
N GLU A 268 -23.28 0.89 -14.41
CA GLU A 268 -23.64 2.19 -14.95
C GLU A 268 -23.06 3.37 -14.15
N LYS A 269 -22.75 3.15 -12.87
CA LYS A 269 -22.15 4.16 -11.95
C LYS A 269 -20.63 4.04 -11.85
N GLY A 270 -20.02 3.10 -12.57
CA GLY A 270 -18.58 2.86 -12.56
C GLY A 270 -18.10 1.95 -11.41
N MET A 271 -19.01 1.36 -10.62
CA MET A 271 -18.70 0.42 -9.55
C MET A 271 -18.27 -0.93 -10.13
N ARG A 272 -17.35 -1.61 -9.42
CA ARG A 272 -16.89 -2.97 -9.72
C ARG A 272 -16.81 -3.77 -8.45
N ILE A 273 -17.29 -5.00 -8.46
CA ILE A 273 -17.22 -5.92 -7.32
C ILE A 273 -16.69 -7.26 -7.79
N ALA A 274 -15.78 -7.85 -7.01
CA ALA A 274 -15.28 -9.20 -7.21
C ALA A 274 -15.21 -9.95 -5.88
N GLU A 275 -15.34 -11.27 -5.93
CA GLU A 275 -15.24 -12.14 -4.76
C GLU A 275 -14.16 -13.21 -4.99
N LEU A 276 -13.41 -13.54 -3.92
CA LEU A 276 -12.44 -14.63 -3.89
C LEU A 276 -12.53 -15.40 -2.58
N ASP A 277 -12.57 -16.72 -2.68
CA ASP A 277 -12.19 -17.66 -1.64
C ASP A 277 -10.82 -18.27 -1.95
N GLU A 278 -10.32 -19.14 -1.08
CA GLU A 278 -9.00 -19.77 -1.26
C GLU A 278 -8.92 -20.66 -2.51
N MET A 279 -10.04 -21.26 -2.92
CA MET A 279 -10.05 -22.15 -4.08
C MET A 279 -10.15 -21.37 -5.39
N SER A 280 -11.04 -20.40 -5.48
CA SER A 280 -11.14 -19.49 -6.64
C SER A 280 -9.88 -18.67 -6.82
N TYR A 281 -9.24 -18.21 -5.72
CA TYR A 281 -7.94 -17.57 -5.78
C TYR A 281 -6.88 -18.46 -6.43
N ARG A 282 -6.77 -19.74 -6.03
CA ARG A 282 -5.79 -20.67 -6.62
C ARG A 282 -6.09 -20.93 -8.09
N TYR A 283 -7.37 -21.04 -8.44
CA TYR A 283 -7.78 -21.31 -9.81
C TYR A 283 -7.53 -20.11 -10.73
N GLU A 284 -7.89 -18.89 -10.30
CA GLU A 284 -7.87 -17.70 -11.15
C GLU A 284 -6.58 -16.89 -11.04
N MET A 285 -5.92 -16.89 -9.86
CA MET A 285 -4.83 -15.96 -9.57
C MET A 285 -3.43 -16.61 -9.54
N TRP A 286 -3.32 -17.94 -9.38
CA TRP A 286 -2.02 -18.58 -9.30
C TRP A 286 -1.13 -18.39 -10.54
N ALA A 287 -1.71 -18.22 -11.72
CA ALA A 287 -0.99 -17.95 -12.98
C ALA A 287 -0.92 -16.46 -13.34
N HIS A 288 -1.43 -15.56 -12.48
CA HIS A 288 -1.44 -14.13 -12.78
C HIS A 288 -0.03 -13.56 -12.78
N GLU A 289 0.28 -12.80 -13.82
CA GLU A 289 1.46 -11.97 -13.98
C GLU A 289 1.07 -10.52 -14.30
N PRO A 290 1.89 -9.54 -13.85
CA PRO A 290 3.14 -9.69 -13.10
C PRO A 290 2.90 -9.94 -11.60
N ILE A 291 3.79 -10.69 -10.95
CA ILE A 291 3.68 -11.03 -9.52
C ILE A 291 3.68 -9.80 -8.59
N GLN A 292 4.22 -8.68 -9.04
CA GLN A 292 4.23 -7.41 -8.29
C GLN A 292 2.85 -6.77 -8.13
N ASP A 293 1.80 -7.26 -8.82
CA ASP A 293 0.43 -6.80 -8.63
C ASP A 293 -0.16 -7.30 -7.30
N PHE A 294 0.42 -8.38 -6.75
CA PHE A 294 -0.02 -8.92 -5.49
C PHE A 294 0.42 -8.07 -4.31
N TRP A 295 -0.51 -7.84 -3.39
CA TRP A 295 -0.27 -7.08 -2.18
C TRP A 295 0.96 -7.60 -1.43
N ARG A 296 1.82 -6.70 -0.97
CA ARG A 296 3.12 -6.92 -0.31
C ARG A 296 4.24 -7.49 -1.19
N VAL A 297 4.02 -7.72 -2.48
CA VAL A 297 5.08 -8.12 -3.42
C VAL A 297 5.60 -6.89 -4.16
N GLY A 298 6.59 -6.19 -3.60
CA GLY A 298 7.22 -5.03 -4.21
C GLY A 298 8.42 -5.40 -5.11
N ARG A 299 9.02 -4.39 -5.74
CA ARG A 299 10.17 -4.56 -6.68
C ARG A 299 11.31 -5.40 -6.10
N GLY A 300 11.63 -5.25 -4.81
CA GLY A 300 12.70 -6.01 -4.16
C GLY A 300 12.38 -7.51 -4.06
N TYR A 301 11.13 -7.84 -3.73
CA TYR A 301 10.64 -9.22 -3.71
C TYR A 301 10.63 -9.81 -5.12
N THR A 302 10.03 -9.10 -6.09
CA THR A 302 9.99 -9.51 -7.50
C THR A 302 11.38 -9.84 -8.03
N LYS A 303 12.37 -8.96 -7.80
CA LYS A 303 13.76 -9.21 -8.23
C LYS A 303 14.34 -10.50 -7.64
N LYS A 304 14.12 -10.75 -6.35
CA LYS A 304 14.63 -11.95 -5.68
C LYS A 304 13.90 -13.21 -6.13
N LEU A 305 12.57 -13.14 -6.33
CA LEU A 305 11.75 -14.23 -6.81
C LEU A 305 12.13 -14.62 -8.24
N HIS A 306 12.22 -13.65 -9.16
CA HIS A 306 12.64 -13.91 -10.55
C HIS A 306 14.05 -14.52 -10.63
N ALA A 307 14.98 -14.06 -9.78
CA ALA A 307 16.32 -14.66 -9.71
C ALA A 307 16.31 -16.13 -9.19
N ALA A 308 15.24 -16.52 -8.50
CA ALA A 308 15.01 -17.91 -8.06
C ALA A 308 14.15 -18.72 -9.04
N GLY A 309 13.73 -18.14 -10.19
CA GLY A 309 12.87 -18.79 -11.19
C GLY A 309 11.39 -18.86 -10.79
N LEU A 310 10.94 -17.98 -9.86
CA LEU A 310 9.57 -17.92 -9.37
C LEU A 310 8.90 -16.65 -9.93
N TYR A 311 7.90 -16.81 -10.77
CA TYR A 311 7.25 -15.71 -11.50
C TYR A 311 5.82 -15.45 -11.05
N THR A 312 5.17 -16.47 -10.44
CA THR A 312 3.76 -16.42 -10.07
C THR A 312 3.57 -16.84 -8.59
N MET A 313 2.41 -16.52 -8.01
CA MET A 313 2.05 -17.01 -6.68
C MET A 313 1.91 -18.53 -6.66
N GLY A 314 1.42 -19.13 -7.74
CA GLY A 314 1.38 -20.59 -7.88
C GLY A 314 2.77 -21.25 -7.87
N ASP A 315 3.80 -20.58 -8.42
CA ASP A 315 5.18 -21.07 -8.32
C ASP A 315 5.67 -21.08 -6.88
N ILE A 316 5.42 -19.99 -6.13
CA ILE A 316 5.79 -19.89 -4.73
C ILE A 316 5.08 -20.99 -3.91
N ALA A 317 3.78 -21.15 -4.11
CA ALA A 317 2.97 -22.14 -3.41
C ALA A 317 3.49 -23.56 -3.65
N ARG A 318 3.73 -23.93 -4.92
CA ARG A 318 4.29 -25.25 -5.27
C ARG A 318 5.72 -25.44 -4.78
N TYR A 319 6.55 -24.41 -4.87
CA TYR A 319 7.94 -24.45 -4.44
C TYR A 319 8.05 -24.65 -2.92
N SER A 320 7.14 -24.05 -2.13
CA SER A 320 7.08 -24.18 -0.68
C SER A 320 6.75 -25.60 -0.18
N LEU A 321 6.21 -26.49 -1.04
CA LEU A 321 5.89 -27.86 -0.65
C LEU A 321 7.14 -28.71 -0.40
N SER A 322 8.27 -28.37 -1.00
CA SER A 322 9.53 -29.06 -0.76
C SER A 322 10.34 -28.38 0.34
N LYS A 323 10.98 -29.17 1.21
CA LYS A 323 11.86 -28.63 2.25
C LYS A 323 12.93 -27.69 1.68
N ARG A 324 13.54 -28.05 0.55
CA ARG A 324 14.56 -27.24 -0.12
C ARG A 324 13.98 -25.91 -0.60
N GLY A 325 12.75 -25.93 -1.12
CA GLY A 325 12.07 -24.72 -1.59
C GLY A 325 11.71 -23.80 -0.44
N GLU A 326 11.14 -24.34 0.62
CA GLU A 326 10.81 -23.60 1.84
C GLU A 326 12.07 -22.96 2.46
N ASP A 327 13.13 -23.75 2.71
CA ASP A 327 14.41 -23.26 3.25
C ASP A 327 14.99 -22.13 2.35
N LYS A 328 14.83 -22.22 1.02
CA LYS A 328 15.28 -21.18 0.09
C LYS A 328 14.47 -19.90 0.22
N LEU A 329 13.14 -19.99 0.37
CA LEU A 329 12.29 -18.81 0.60
C LEU A 329 12.66 -18.12 1.91
N TYR A 330 12.89 -18.86 3.00
CA TYR A 330 13.37 -18.28 4.26
C TYR A 330 14.77 -17.66 4.14
N GLN A 331 15.66 -18.25 3.34
CA GLN A 331 16.99 -17.66 3.07
C GLN A 331 16.85 -16.29 2.36
N LEU A 332 15.90 -16.16 1.42
CA LEU A 332 15.70 -14.94 0.63
C LEU A 332 14.96 -13.83 1.40
N PHE A 333 13.98 -14.19 2.24
CA PHE A 333 13.03 -13.25 2.82
C PHE A 333 13.02 -13.25 4.36
N GLY A 334 13.79 -14.13 5.02
CA GLY A 334 13.76 -14.28 6.47
C GLY A 334 12.37 -14.71 6.96
N ILE A 335 11.94 -14.22 8.11
CA ILE A 335 10.63 -14.53 8.69
C ILE A 335 9.45 -14.09 7.79
N ASN A 336 9.66 -13.10 6.91
CA ASN A 336 8.62 -12.68 5.97
C ASN A 336 8.29 -13.72 4.90
N ALA A 337 9.10 -14.80 4.77
CA ALA A 337 8.78 -15.91 3.90
C ALA A 337 7.50 -16.63 4.33
N GLU A 338 7.20 -16.68 5.62
CA GLU A 338 5.99 -17.29 6.17
C GLU A 338 4.74 -16.61 5.62
N LEU A 339 4.69 -15.28 5.74
CA LEU A 339 3.57 -14.50 5.18
C LEU A 339 3.46 -14.62 3.65
N LEU A 340 4.61 -14.63 2.95
CA LEU A 340 4.62 -14.79 1.49
C LEU A 340 4.09 -16.14 1.05
N ILE A 341 4.43 -17.21 1.77
CA ILE A 341 3.93 -18.57 1.52
C ILE A 341 2.45 -18.65 1.83
N ASP A 342 2.00 -18.13 2.98
CA ASP A 342 0.59 -18.08 3.35
C ASP A 342 -0.23 -17.37 2.27
N HIS A 343 0.19 -16.19 1.85
CA HIS A 343 -0.46 -15.43 0.77
C HIS A 343 -0.44 -16.18 -0.57
N ALA A 344 0.62 -16.90 -0.89
CA ALA A 344 0.66 -17.70 -2.10
C ALA A 344 -0.38 -18.85 -2.08
N TRP A 345 -0.74 -19.34 -0.91
CA TRP A 345 -1.83 -20.30 -0.72
C TRP A 345 -3.22 -19.67 -0.59
N GLY A 346 -3.30 -18.33 -0.56
CA GLY A 346 -4.56 -17.60 -0.35
C GLY A 346 -4.97 -17.53 1.12
N TRP A 347 -4.03 -17.68 2.04
CA TRP A 347 -4.26 -17.68 3.47
C TRP A 347 -3.80 -16.39 4.15
N GLU A 348 -4.64 -15.84 5.05
CA GLU A 348 -4.30 -14.73 5.94
C GLU A 348 -5.05 -14.91 7.27
N PRO A 349 -4.33 -15.15 8.35
CA PRO A 349 -4.97 -15.37 9.66
C PRO A 349 -5.39 -14.07 10.36
N CYS A 350 -4.78 -12.95 9.97
CA CYS A 350 -4.99 -11.66 10.61
C CYS A 350 -6.44 -11.20 10.43
N ALA A 351 -7.08 -10.82 11.51
CA ALA A 351 -8.40 -10.20 11.54
C ALA A 351 -8.28 -8.70 11.83
N ILE A 352 -9.37 -7.94 11.62
CA ILE A 352 -9.40 -6.50 11.96
C ILE A 352 -9.11 -6.26 13.44
N ALA A 353 -9.59 -7.13 14.33
CA ALA A 353 -9.29 -7.05 15.76
C ALA A 353 -7.79 -7.16 16.07
N ASP A 354 -7.06 -8.05 15.35
CA ASP A 354 -5.61 -8.19 15.49
C ASP A 354 -4.88 -6.94 15.02
N VAL A 355 -5.31 -6.34 13.89
CA VAL A 355 -4.76 -5.08 13.39
C VAL A 355 -4.93 -3.96 14.43
N LYS A 356 -6.11 -3.87 15.06
CA LYS A 356 -6.41 -2.82 16.04
C LYS A 356 -5.70 -3.00 17.37
N SER A 357 -5.47 -4.24 17.78
CA SER A 357 -4.76 -4.56 19.02
C SER A 357 -3.23 -4.53 18.87
N TYR A 358 -2.72 -4.43 17.64
CA TYR A 358 -1.28 -4.43 17.38
C TYR A 358 -0.60 -3.21 18.01
N GLN A 359 0.39 -3.47 18.83
CA GLN A 359 1.30 -2.46 19.36
C GLN A 359 2.71 -2.72 18.83
N PRO A 360 3.31 -1.75 18.09
CA PRO A 360 4.66 -1.93 17.58
C PRO A 360 5.68 -2.02 18.73
N MET A 361 6.63 -2.95 18.62
CA MET A 361 7.71 -3.12 19.60
C MET A 361 8.67 -1.93 19.63
N SER A 362 8.77 -1.19 18.55
CA SER A 362 9.55 0.04 18.46
C SER A 362 8.74 1.10 17.71
N ASN A 363 8.80 2.33 18.19
CA ASN A 363 8.15 3.46 17.56
C ASN A 363 9.20 4.41 17.01
N SER A 364 8.99 4.88 15.77
CA SER A 364 9.76 5.97 15.21
C SER A 364 8.83 7.00 14.58
N ILE A 365 9.19 8.27 14.71
CA ILE A 365 8.53 9.36 14.02
C ILE A 365 9.56 9.90 13.01
N SER A 366 9.14 10.07 11.76
CA SER A 366 10.03 10.55 10.70
C SER A 366 9.40 11.71 9.94
N SER A 367 10.24 12.64 9.51
CA SER A 367 9.90 13.72 8.58
C SER A 367 10.91 13.72 7.44
N GLY A 368 10.47 14.02 6.21
CA GLY A 368 11.36 14.09 5.06
C GLY A 368 10.94 15.21 4.12
N GLN A 369 11.91 15.93 3.56
CA GLN A 369 11.68 17.01 2.62
C GLN A 369 12.54 16.86 1.37
N VAL A 370 11.93 17.05 0.20
CA VAL A 370 12.64 17.21 -1.08
C VAL A 370 12.60 18.68 -1.45
N LEU A 371 13.77 19.29 -1.57
CA LEU A 371 13.90 20.71 -1.86
C LEU A 371 13.47 21.03 -3.31
N GLN A 372 12.97 22.23 -3.56
CA GLN A 372 12.51 22.64 -4.92
C GLN A 372 13.70 22.76 -5.90
N SER A 373 14.82 23.26 -5.41
CA SER A 373 16.10 23.36 -6.13
C SER A 373 17.21 22.79 -5.25
N PRO A 374 18.40 22.50 -5.80
CA PRO A 374 19.57 22.22 -4.97
C PRO A 374 19.93 23.42 -4.09
N TYR A 375 20.21 23.16 -2.79
CA TYR A 375 20.62 24.19 -1.83
C TYR A 375 22.06 23.96 -1.42
N THR A 376 22.76 25.04 -1.07
CA THR A 376 24.05 24.93 -0.37
C THR A 376 23.87 24.23 0.98
N ALA A 377 24.92 23.64 1.51
CA ALA A 377 24.86 22.96 2.79
C ALA A 377 24.41 23.93 3.93
N GLU A 378 24.85 25.19 3.93
CA GLU A 378 24.42 26.19 4.91
C GLU A 378 22.91 26.46 4.86
N LYS A 379 22.34 26.64 3.66
CA LYS A 379 20.92 26.86 3.48
C LYS A 379 20.11 25.60 3.85
N ALA A 380 20.60 24.42 3.53
CA ALA A 380 19.98 23.15 3.89
C ALA A 380 19.99 22.92 5.41
N LYS A 381 21.01 23.38 6.12
CA LYS A 381 21.10 23.31 7.58
C LYS A 381 19.94 24.05 8.27
N ILE A 382 19.49 25.19 7.71
CA ILE A 382 18.32 25.92 8.22
C ILE A 382 17.06 25.08 8.10
N ILE A 383 16.87 24.44 6.93
CA ILE A 383 15.72 23.56 6.71
C ILE A 383 15.74 22.35 7.67
N VAL A 384 16.90 21.76 7.91
CA VAL A 384 17.05 20.67 8.89
C VAL A 384 16.63 21.13 10.28
N ARG A 385 17.03 22.32 10.70
CA ARG A 385 16.61 22.90 11.98
C ARG A 385 15.07 23.00 12.08
N GLU A 386 14.42 23.59 11.07
CA GLU A 386 12.95 23.69 11.02
C GLU A 386 12.26 22.31 11.04
N MET A 387 12.83 21.32 10.35
CA MET A 387 12.31 19.96 10.35
C MET A 387 12.40 19.30 11.72
N VAL A 388 13.51 19.51 12.45
CA VAL A 388 13.68 18.98 13.82
C VAL A 388 12.70 19.64 14.78
N ASP A 389 12.56 20.97 14.75
CA ASP A 389 11.58 21.70 15.59
C ASP A 389 10.16 21.14 15.37
N ARG A 390 9.76 20.94 14.12
CA ARG A 390 8.45 20.35 13.79
C ARG A 390 8.32 18.91 14.28
N LEU A 391 9.38 18.11 14.13
CA LEU A 391 9.38 16.71 14.57
C LEU A 391 9.25 16.60 16.09
N VAL A 392 9.88 17.51 16.83
CA VAL A 392 9.76 17.58 18.29
C VAL A 392 8.35 17.98 18.73
N LEU A 393 7.69 18.90 18.01
CA LEU A 393 6.27 19.21 18.28
C LEU A 393 5.38 17.96 18.11
N ASP A 394 5.67 17.10 17.12
CA ASP A 394 4.96 15.83 16.96
C ASP A 394 5.23 14.86 18.12
N LEU A 395 6.46 14.83 18.69
CA LEU A 395 6.77 14.06 19.91
C LEU A 395 5.92 14.56 21.10
N VAL A 396 5.90 15.88 21.32
CA VAL A 396 5.14 16.51 22.41
C VAL A 396 3.64 16.23 22.26
N ASN A 397 3.08 16.42 21.07
CA ASN A 397 1.67 16.18 20.78
C ASN A 397 1.25 14.73 21.04
N LYS A 398 2.17 13.78 20.83
CA LYS A 398 1.94 12.35 21.08
C LYS A 398 2.28 11.92 22.50
N GLY A 399 2.80 12.82 23.34
CA GLY A 399 3.22 12.50 24.71
C GLY A 399 4.39 11.50 24.78
N VAL A 400 5.30 11.53 23.81
CA VAL A 400 6.44 10.60 23.72
C VAL A 400 7.76 11.34 23.75
N VAL A 401 8.83 10.62 24.12
CA VAL A 401 10.21 11.12 24.21
C VAL A 401 11.12 10.22 23.37
N THR A 402 12.29 10.76 23.00
CA THR A 402 13.34 10.00 22.30
C THR A 402 14.70 10.26 22.92
N ASN A 403 15.60 9.30 22.80
CA ASN A 403 17.01 9.47 23.12
C ASN A 403 17.90 9.31 21.87
N GLN A 404 17.30 9.12 20.69
CA GLN A 404 18.05 8.90 19.45
C GLN A 404 17.42 9.67 18.28
N LEU A 405 18.25 10.35 17.52
CA LEU A 405 17.90 11.12 16.33
C LEU A 405 18.77 10.64 15.16
N VAL A 406 18.12 10.35 14.03
CA VAL A 406 18.81 9.88 12.81
C VAL A 406 18.65 10.93 11.72
N LEU A 407 19.75 11.33 11.10
CA LEU A 407 19.77 12.29 10.00
C LEU A 407 20.28 11.63 8.73
N THR A 408 19.55 11.84 7.62
CA THR A 408 19.99 11.43 6.28
C THR A 408 19.88 12.60 5.32
N ILE A 409 20.97 12.98 4.67
CA ILE A 409 21.04 14.09 3.71
C ILE A 409 21.42 13.55 2.33
N GLY A 410 20.53 13.74 1.36
CA GLY A 410 20.76 13.36 -0.04
C GLY A 410 21.25 14.54 -0.87
N TYR A 411 22.29 14.31 -1.67
CA TYR A 411 22.88 15.32 -2.53
C TYR A 411 22.24 15.35 -3.93
N ASP A 412 22.39 16.47 -4.62
CA ASP A 412 21.96 16.59 -6.01
C ASP A 412 23.05 16.11 -6.99
N LYS A 413 22.61 15.60 -8.14
CA LYS A 413 23.51 15.19 -9.23
C LYS A 413 24.38 16.32 -9.75
N GLU A 414 23.93 17.58 -9.63
CA GLU A 414 24.68 18.76 -10.07
C GLU A 414 26.01 18.88 -9.33
N SER A 415 26.13 18.32 -8.13
CA SER A 415 27.39 18.23 -7.39
C SER A 415 28.48 17.43 -8.11
N LEU A 416 28.11 16.50 -9.02
CA LEU A 416 29.07 15.72 -9.81
C LEU A 416 29.44 16.38 -11.14
N THR A 417 28.65 17.35 -11.59
CA THR A 417 28.84 18.04 -12.88
C THR A 417 29.37 19.46 -12.73
N ASN A 418 29.40 19.98 -11.49
CA ASN A 418 29.97 21.30 -11.21
C ASN A 418 31.51 21.25 -11.26
N PRO A 419 32.16 21.97 -12.19
CA PRO A 419 33.62 21.95 -12.32
C PRO A 419 34.37 22.56 -11.11
N GLU A 420 33.67 23.34 -10.28
CA GLU A 420 34.24 23.94 -9.06
C GLU A 420 34.27 22.94 -7.89
N VAL A 421 33.54 21.81 -7.97
CA VAL A 421 33.46 20.81 -6.91
C VAL A 421 34.21 19.57 -7.32
N ARG A 422 35.31 19.27 -6.65
CA ARG A 422 36.06 18.02 -6.83
C ARG A 422 35.59 16.98 -5.82
N TYR A 423 34.52 16.25 -6.17
CA TYR A 423 34.05 15.16 -5.34
C TYR A 423 34.85 13.88 -5.55
N THR A 424 35.47 13.37 -4.49
CA THR A 424 36.27 12.12 -4.49
C THR A 424 35.61 10.99 -3.71
N GLY A 425 34.40 11.22 -3.20
CA GLY A 425 33.65 10.25 -2.42
C GLY A 425 32.93 9.20 -3.26
N GLU A 426 32.20 8.32 -2.61
CA GLU A 426 31.42 7.25 -3.23
C GLU A 426 30.24 7.82 -4.04
N VAL A 427 30.12 7.39 -5.29
CA VAL A 427 29.01 7.70 -6.20
C VAL A 427 28.05 6.50 -6.25
N VAL A 428 26.77 6.75 -6.11
CA VAL A 428 25.71 5.72 -6.17
C VAL A 428 24.70 6.06 -7.25
N ARG A 429 23.95 5.05 -7.71
CA ARG A 429 22.83 5.26 -8.64
C ARG A 429 21.52 5.37 -7.88
N ASP A 430 20.76 6.42 -8.15
CA ASP A 430 19.43 6.59 -7.59
C ASP A 430 18.40 5.66 -8.26
N ALA A 431 17.15 5.70 -7.80
CA ALA A 431 16.05 4.88 -8.34
C ALA A 431 15.74 5.15 -9.83
N TYR A 432 16.27 6.21 -10.41
CA TYR A 432 16.14 6.59 -11.82
C TYR A 432 17.39 6.28 -12.64
N GLY A 433 18.36 5.57 -12.06
CA GLY A 433 19.62 5.23 -12.69
C GLY A 433 20.62 6.39 -12.82
N ARG A 434 20.36 7.54 -12.18
CA ARG A 434 21.24 8.72 -12.22
C ARG A 434 22.34 8.57 -11.19
N GLU A 435 23.55 8.92 -11.57
CA GLU A 435 24.69 9.00 -10.65
C GLU A 435 24.54 10.24 -9.73
N ILE A 436 24.69 10.00 -8.44
CA ILE A 436 24.62 11.01 -7.38
C ILE A 436 25.68 10.72 -6.33
N PRO A 437 26.18 11.71 -5.59
CA PRO A 437 27.01 11.46 -4.41
C PRO A 437 26.25 10.60 -3.41
N LYS A 438 26.93 9.68 -2.74
CA LYS A 438 26.34 8.89 -1.66
C LYS A 438 25.79 9.84 -0.59
N HIS A 439 24.59 9.55 -0.11
CA HIS A 439 23.95 10.34 0.95
C HIS A 439 24.76 10.32 2.24
N ALA A 440 24.78 11.44 2.95
CA ALA A 440 25.28 11.49 4.33
C ALA A 440 24.25 10.86 5.26
N HIS A 441 24.70 10.02 6.19
CA HIS A 441 23.85 9.35 7.17
C HIS A 441 24.55 9.27 8.52
N GLY A 442 23.81 9.52 9.59
CA GLY A 442 24.36 9.42 10.92
C GLY A 442 23.30 9.44 12.00
N THR A 443 23.74 9.15 13.22
CA THR A 443 22.91 9.10 14.42
C THR A 443 23.48 10.02 15.48
N ALA A 444 22.63 10.78 16.16
CA ALA A 444 22.91 11.51 17.39
C ALA A 444 22.15 10.86 18.54
N ASN A 445 22.84 10.59 19.63
CA ASN A 445 22.23 10.10 20.86
C ASN A 445 22.18 11.25 21.87
N LEU A 446 21.05 11.41 22.56
CA LEU A 446 20.89 12.32 23.68
C LEU A 446 21.32 11.61 24.98
N GLU A 447 21.74 12.38 26.00
CA GLU A 447 22.15 11.81 27.30
C GLU A 447 20.99 11.12 28.02
N GLY A 448 19.74 11.53 27.72
CA GLY A 448 18.53 10.95 28.28
C GLY A 448 17.35 10.99 27.30
N HIS A 449 16.23 10.46 27.73
CA HIS A 449 14.99 10.57 26.96
C HIS A 449 14.42 11.98 27.09
N SER A 450 14.24 12.65 25.96
CA SER A 450 13.82 14.06 25.91
C SER A 450 12.82 14.32 24.78
N SER A 451 12.00 15.34 24.95
CA SER A 451 11.23 16.03 23.92
C SER A 451 11.58 17.52 23.87
N SER A 452 12.78 17.88 24.33
CA SER A 452 13.30 19.24 24.29
C SER A 452 13.71 19.61 22.86
N SER A 453 13.10 20.69 22.33
CA SER A 453 13.46 21.23 21.01
C SER A 453 14.91 21.71 21.00
N LYS A 454 15.36 22.38 22.07
CA LYS A 454 16.73 22.88 22.19
C LYS A 454 17.78 21.77 22.07
N GLU A 455 17.62 20.71 22.89
CA GLU A 455 18.57 19.57 22.90
C GLU A 455 18.55 18.80 21.57
N SER A 456 17.37 18.57 21.02
CA SER A 456 17.22 17.83 19.76
C SER A 456 17.82 18.60 18.59
N VAL A 457 17.55 19.90 18.48
CA VAL A 457 18.10 20.78 17.44
C VAL A 457 19.60 20.85 17.55
N GLU A 458 20.15 21.07 18.75
CA GLU A 458 21.57 21.15 18.97
C GLU A 458 22.29 19.86 18.57
N ALA A 459 21.80 18.73 19.03
CA ALA A 459 22.35 17.41 18.69
C ALA A 459 22.33 17.13 17.19
N VAL A 460 21.22 17.45 16.49
CA VAL A 460 21.12 17.21 15.04
C VAL A 460 21.98 18.19 14.25
N LEU A 461 22.11 19.43 14.65
CA LEU A 461 22.98 20.40 13.96
C LEU A 461 24.47 20.05 14.13
N GLN A 462 24.88 19.57 15.29
CA GLN A 462 26.24 19.03 15.51
C GLN A 462 26.48 17.80 14.65
N LEU A 463 25.49 16.90 14.57
CA LEU A 463 25.55 15.75 13.67
C LEU A 463 25.66 16.19 12.21
N TYR A 464 24.85 17.17 11.80
CA TYR A 464 24.88 17.75 10.44
C TYR A 464 26.29 18.23 10.08
N ASP A 465 26.89 19.04 10.92
CA ASP A 465 28.25 19.59 10.67
C ASP A 465 29.31 18.49 10.57
N ARG A 466 29.13 17.39 11.28
CA ARG A 466 30.05 16.24 11.27
C ARG A 466 29.94 15.37 10.02
N ILE A 467 28.71 15.17 9.48
CA ILE A 467 28.50 14.17 8.42
C ILE A 467 28.30 14.77 7.03
N VAL A 468 27.86 16.04 6.94
CA VAL A 468 27.51 16.66 5.66
C VAL A 468 28.71 17.27 5.00
N ASN A 469 28.94 16.92 3.73
CA ASN A 469 29.97 17.59 2.93
C ASN A 469 29.48 18.99 2.55
N GLN A 470 30.21 20.01 2.96
CA GLN A 470 29.85 21.42 2.82
C GLN A 470 29.96 21.93 1.37
N GLU A 471 30.73 21.25 0.52
CA GLU A 471 30.92 21.62 -0.89
C GLU A 471 29.81 21.12 -1.80
N LEU A 472 29.00 20.16 -1.33
CA LEU A 472 27.98 19.52 -2.13
C LEU A 472 26.62 20.21 -2.02
N LEU A 473 25.89 20.21 -3.13
CA LEU A 473 24.52 20.71 -3.17
C LEU A 473 23.54 19.66 -2.59
N VAL A 474 22.74 20.07 -1.62
CA VAL A 474 21.73 19.24 -0.96
C VAL A 474 20.42 19.28 -1.73
N ARG A 475 19.79 18.13 -1.88
CA ARG A 475 18.48 17.97 -2.56
C ARG A 475 17.41 17.40 -1.67
N ARG A 476 17.77 16.63 -0.65
CA ARG A 476 16.83 15.94 0.23
C ARG A 476 17.36 15.89 1.66
N GLY A 477 16.48 16.07 2.62
CA GLY A 477 16.73 15.88 4.05
C GLY A 477 15.62 15.06 4.70
#